data_721608d049c89b0ebd4a504308b59e7b
#
_entry.id   721608d049c89b0ebd4a504308b59e7b
#
_cell.length_a   1.000
_cell.length_b   1.000
_cell.length_c   1.000
_cell.angle_alpha   90.00
_cell.angle_beta   90.00
_cell.angle_gamma   90.00
#
_symmetry.space_group_name_H-M   'P 1'
#
loop_
_entity.id
_entity.type
_entity.pdbx_description
1 polymer ?
#
loop_
_entity_poly.entity_id
_entity_poly.type
_entity_poly.pdbx_seq_one_letter_code
_entity_poly.pdbx_strand_id
1 'polypeptide(L)'
;MKPRTTLRPSRVGAPALEQGRDAFRKQAWGEAFSRFSAADRKSSLTPEDLVSFAQAAFLTGREAEGADILSRAHQAFLSRGDTQLAARCAFWLGFTLLINGEFAKSGGWLSRAGRLLEGEPDCVEKGYLLLPEGYRLYQTGDPVAAHAKFVQAAASGERFGDKDLVTLALQGQGRSLIRQGEIARGVALLDEAMVAVTAGEVSPLNAGGVYCSVLEACGEIFDLQRAQEWTSALEKWCASQPDLVPYRGHCLVRRAELLQLHGAWPEALEWAERACELLSQPAPKAAVGAAYYQVGEIQRLLGRFAESEAAYQRASEWTKTPAPGPAQLRLAQGQVDAANAAIRRIAEEVRDAGPRARVLDAYVEIVLAVNDVAAARVAAEELCGIATRWDVAFLRALACRARGAVLLAEGNANAAIAELRQSWGIWCELDAPYEASRVRILIAQACRELKDEENARLELAAARQTFQRLGATKDLTRLSAIWPGQFQSPGPLTEREVQVLRLVASGMTNRAIAGKLKISEKTVARHLSNIFTKLDLGSRTAAAAYAFDHNLV
;
A
#
# COMPACT_ATOMS: atom_id res chain seq x y z
N MET A 1 -12.83 14.33 75.58
CA MET A 1 -13.13 14.02 74.19
C MET A 1 -12.54 15.13 73.31
N LYS A 2 -11.42 14.85 72.58
CA LYS A 2 -10.83 15.78 71.59
C LYS A 2 -11.40 15.44 70.21
N PRO A 3 -11.75 16.42 69.36
CA PRO A 3 -12.30 16.13 68.05
C PRO A 3 -11.19 15.62 67.09
N ARG A 4 -11.52 14.56 66.35
CA ARG A 4 -10.72 14.01 65.28
C ARG A 4 -10.64 15.04 64.13
N THR A 5 -9.43 15.53 63.88
CA THR A 5 -9.10 16.37 62.72
C THR A 5 -9.11 15.48 61.48
N THR A 6 -10.08 15.64 60.60
CA THR A 6 -10.11 15.06 59.26
C THR A 6 -9.01 15.75 58.43
N LEU A 7 -7.96 15.03 58.11
CA LEU A 7 -6.93 15.45 57.16
C LEU A 7 -7.61 15.65 55.77
N ARG A 8 -7.70 16.89 55.33
CA ARG A 8 -7.98 17.24 53.93
C ARG A 8 -6.79 16.80 53.08
N PRO A 9 -7.01 16.12 51.91
CA PRO A 9 -5.95 15.77 51.03
C PRO A 9 -5.24 17.02 50.49
N SER A 10 -3.91 16.99 50.45
CA SER A 10 -3.03 18.10 50.08
C SER A 10 -3.31 18.61 48.64
N ARG A 11 -3.65 19.90 48.51
CA ARG A 11 -3.95 20.62 47.26
C ARG A 11 -2.74 20.82 46.30
N VAL A 12 -1.59 20.20 46.51
CA VAL A 12 -0.34 20.49 45.78
C VAL A 12 -0.29 19.80 44.41
N GLY A 13 -1.14 18.81 44.12
CA GLY A 13 -1.22 18.11 42.83
C GLY A 13 -2.29 18.63 41.85
N ALA A 14 -3.24 19.43 42.33
CA ALA A 14 -4.40 19.88 41.58
C ALA A 14 -4.09 20.63 40.25
N PRO A 15 -3.07 21.53 40.16
CA PRO A 15 -2.82 22.24 38.91
C PRO A 15 -2.32 21.33 37.78
N ALA A 16 -1.47 20.34 38.07
CA ALA A 16 -0.91 19.44 37.04
C ALA A 16 -2.00 18.48 36.50
N LEU A 17 -2.88 17.98 37.37
CA LEU A 17 -3.98 17.10 36.96
C LEU A 17 -5.00 17.84 36.10
N GLU A 18 -5.43 19.05 36.48
CA GLU A 18 -6.33 19.87 35.67
C GLU A 18 -5.71 20.23 34.31
N GLN A 19 -4.42 20.55 34.27
CA GLN A 19 -3.68 20.79 33.03
C GLN A 19 -3.62 19.52 32.16
N GLY A 20 -3.46 18.34 32.78
CA GLY A 20 -3.48 17.06 32.08
C GLY A 20 -4.82 16.77 31.43
N ARG A 21 -5.92 16.98 32.15
CA ARG A 21 -7.28 16.83 31.63
C ARG A 21 -7.58 17.82 30.50
N ASP A 22 -7.11 19.08 30.63
CA ASP A 22 -7.29 20.10 29.60
C ASP A 22 -6.49 19.78 28.33
N ALA A 23 -5.23 19.38 28.48
CA ALA A 23 -4.40 18.93 27.36
C ALA A 23 -5.01 17.70 26.65
N PHE A 24 -5.56 16.76 27.42
CA PHE A 24 -6.24 15.59 26.85
C PHE A 24 -7.45 15.98 26.01
N ARG A 25 -8.30 16.88 26.53
CA ARG A 25 -9.46 17.39 25.77
C ARG A 25 -9.06 18.13 24.49
N LYS A 26 -7.91 18.80 24.49
CA LYS A 26 -7.33 19.50 23.34
C LYS A 26 -6.56 18.57 22.38
N GLN A 27 -6.52 17.29 22.67
CA GLN A 27 -5.78 16.28 21.90
C GLN A 27 -4.25 16.55 21.82
N ALA A 28 -3.70 17.28 22.80
CA ALA A 28 -2.27 17.50 22.97
C ALA A 28 -1.67 16.34 23.80
N TRP A 29 -1.51 15.19 23.15
CA TRP A 29 -1.25 13.90 23.80
C TRP A 29 0.06 13.87 24.58
N GLY A 30 1.13 14.45 24.06
CA GLY A 30 2.44 14.55 24.73
C GLY A 30 2.38 15.40 25.98
N GLU A 31 1.70 16.55 25.92
CA GLU A 31 1.47 17.39 27.08
C GLU A 31 0.57 16.69 28.09
N ALA A 32 -0.54 16.07 27.67
CA ALA A 32 -1.42 15.31 28.52
C ALA A 32 -0.66 14.22 29.28
N PHE A 33 0.14 13.40 28.56
CA PHE A 33 0.98 12.38 29.17
C PHE A 33 1.94 12.96 30.22
N SER A 34 2.66 14.03 29.88
CA SER A 34 3.62 14.67 30.78
C SER A 34 2.96 15.21 32.06
N ARG A 35 1.77 15.86 31.93
CA ARG A 35 1.01 16.42 33.05
C ARG A 35 0.42 15.34 33.94
N PHE A 36 -0.19 14.30 33.37
CA PHE A 36 -0.68 13.14 34.13
C PHE A 36 0.47 12.44 34.87
N SER A 37 1.60 12.21 34.22
CA SER A 37 2.80 11.63 34.85
C SER A 37 3.29 12.47 36.03
N ALA A 38 3.29 13.80 35.90
CA ALA A 38 3.68 14.70 36.99
C ALA A 38 2.67 14.71 38.15
N ALA A 39 1.36 14.56 37.85
CA ALA A 39 0.32 14.44 38.85
C ALA A 39 0.40 13.10 39.58
N ASP A 40 0.58 12.00 38.87
CA ASP A 40 0.66 10.62 39.38
C ASP A 40 1.82 10.44 40.39
N ARG A 41 2.96 11.10 40.13
CA ARG A 41 4.10 11.11 41.07
C ARG A 41 3.82 11.83 42.40
N LYS A 42 2.81 12.71 42.44
CA LYS A 42 2.51 13.53 43.62
C LYS A 42 1.34 12.99 44.42
N SER A 43 0.38 12.37 43.76
CA SER A 43 -0.84 11.83 44.38
C SER A 43 -1.47 10.77 43.47
N SER A 44 -2.13 9.78 44.06
CA SER A 44 -2.86 8.76 43.28
C SER A 44 -3.92 9.42 42.41
N LEU A 45 -3.92 9.07 41.11
CA LEU A 45 -4.95 9.48 40.15
C LEU A 45 -6.26 8.70 40.38
N THR A 46 -7.37 9.27 39.95
CA THR A 46 -8.63 8.51 39.89
C THR A 46 -8.55 7.45 38.79
N PRO A 47 -9.39 6.37 38.86
CA PRO A 47 -9.38 5.36 37.83
C PRO A 47 -9.65 5.92 36.41
N GLU A 48 -10.53 6.92 36.31
CA GLU A 48 -10.85 7.62 35.05
C GLU A 48 -9.68 8.41 34.52
N ASP A 49 -8.92 9.09 35.40
CA ASP A 49 -7.70 9.81 35.01
C ASP A 49 -6.60 8.84 34.56
N LEU A 50 -6.51 7.66 35.21
CA LEU A 50 -5.60 6.60 34.77
C LEU A 50 -5.95 6.08 33.37
N VAL A 51 -7.23 5.94 33.02
CA VAL A 51 -7.65 5.57 31.65
C VAL A 51 -7.23 6.65 30.65
N SER A 52 -7.48 7.92 30.94
CA SER A 52 -7.05 9.03 30.07
C SER A 52 -5.52 9.11 29.93
N PHE A 53 -4.81 8.85 31.03
CA PHE A 53 -3.34 8.79 31.04
C PHE A 53 -2.82 7.62 30.18
N ALA A 54 -3.42 6.43 30.27
CA ALA A 54 -3.08 5.27 29.44
C ALA A 54 -3.34 5.56 27.95
N GLN A 55 -4.48 6.19 27.63
CA GLN A 55 -4.79 6.58 26.25
C GLN A 55 -3.76 7.58 25.69
N ALA A 56 -3.37 8.59 26.48
CA ALA A 56 -2.31 9.52 26.08
C ALA A 56 -0.95 8.81 25.87
N ALA A 57 -0.65 7.79 26.69
CA ALA A 57 0.53 6.96 26.51
C ALA A 57 0.48 6.18 25.19
N PHE A 58 -0.62 5.50 24.88
CA PHE A 58 -0.79 4.76 23.63
C PHE A 58 -0.70 5.69 22.41
N LEU A 59 -1.36 6.84 22.44
CA LEU A 59 -1.37 7.81 21.34
C LEU A 59 0.01 8.47 21.11
N THR A 60 0.89 8.46 22.12
CA THR A 60 2.28 8.92 22.01
C THR A 60 3.28 7.77 21.78
N GLY A 61 2.79 6.55 21.47
CA GLY A 61 3.63 5.39 21.15
C GLY A 61 4.30 4.70 22.35
N ARG A 62 3.86 5.01 23.58
CA ARG A 62 4.37 4.45 24.84
C ARG A 62 3.53 3.24 25.25
N GLU A 63 3.53 2.19 24.41
CA GLU A 63 2.61 1.05 24.55
C GLU A 63 2.77 0.30 25.88
N ALA A 64 4.02 0.03 26.31
CA ALA A 64 4.28 -0.68 27.56
C ALA A 64 3.82 0.13 28.78
N GLU A 65 4.16 1.43 28.83
CA GLU A 65 3.71 2.33 29.89
C GLU A 65 2.18 2.46 29.91
N GLY A 66 1.55 2.56 28.72
CA GLY A 66 0.09 2.62 28.60
C GLY A 66 -0.57 1.35 29.13
N ALA A 67 -0.03 0.17 28.85
CA ALA A 67 -0.53 -1.11 29.36
C ALA A 67 -0.40 -1.21 30.90
N ASP A 68 0.72 -0.78 31.46
CA ASP A 68 0.93 -0.76 32.90
C ASP A 68 -0.05 0.20 33.62
N ILE A 69 -0.25 1.41 33.06
CA ILE A 69 -1.19 2.40 33.58
C ILE A 69 -2.63 1.86 33.50
N LEU A 70 -3.01 1.24 32.38
CA LEU A 70 -4.34 0.67 32.19
C LEU A 70 -4.60 -0.52 33.13
N SER A 71 -3.57 -1.32 33.43
CA SER A 71 -3.63 -2.39 34.43
C SER A 71 -3.88 -1.82 35.84
N ARG A 72 -3.25 -0.68 36.17
CA ARG A 72 -3.52 0.05 37.43
C ARG A 72 -4.94 0.59 37.47
N ALA A 73 -5.45 1.13 36.36
CA ALA A 73 -6.87 1.57 36.26
C ALA A 73 -7.83 0.41 36.51
N HIS A 74 -7.56 -0.76 35.90
CA HIS A 74 -8.31 -1.98 36.14
C HIS A 74 -8.42 -2.34 37.65
N GLN A 75 -7.26 -2.34 38.34
CA GLN A 75 -7.25 -2.65 39.78
C GLN A 75 -7.96 -1.60 40.61
N ALA A 76 -7.84 -0.33 40.26
CA ALA A 76 -8.48 0.77 40.94
C ALA A 76 -10.02 0.71 40.79
N PHE A 77 -10.55 0.38 39.60
CA PHE A 77 -11.96 0.14 39.38
C PHE A 77 -12.47 -1.07 40.18
N LEU A 78 -11.72 -2.19 40.19
CA LEU A 78 -12.08 -3.35 41.03
C LEU A 78 -12.17 -2.99 42.51
N SER A 79 -11.22 -2.22 43.04
CA SER A 79 -11.19 -1.79 44.43
C SER A 79 -12.36 -0.88 44.80
N ARG A 80 -12.94 -0.18 43.81
CA ARG A 80 -14.11 0.69 43.96
C ARG A 80 -15.44 -0.06 43.75
N GLY A 81 -15.39 -1.28 43.23
CA GLY A 81 -16.58 -2.08 42.91
C GLY A 81 -17.19 -1.80 41.54
N ASP A 82 -16.48 -1.04 40.68
CA ASP A 82 -16.92 -0.70 39.33
C ASP A 82 -16.52 -1.81 38.34
N THR A 83 -17.21 -2.95 38.43
CA THR A 83 -16.91 -4.19 37.72
C THR A 83 -16.92 -4.03 36.22
N GLN A 84 -17.87 -3.28 35.65
CA GLN A 84 -18.00 -3.07 34.21
C GLN A 84 -16.81 -2.28 33.65
N LEU A 85 -16.40 -1.17 34.29
CA LEU A 85 -15.27 -0.37 33.90
C LEU A 85 -13.95 -1.13 34.08
N ALA A 86 -13.85 -1.96 35.12
CA ALA A 86 -12.72 -2.86 35.28
C ALA A 86 -12.65 -3.89 34.12
N ALA A 87 -13.79 -4.45 33.72
CA ALA A 87 -13.86 -5.37 32.56
C ALA A 87 -13.48 -4.67 31.25
N ARG A 88 -13.86 -3.40 31.04
CA ARG A 88 -13.46 -2.59 29.87
C ARG A 88 -11.95 -2.40 29.82
N CYS A 89 -11.29 -2.10 30.94
CA CYS A 89 -9.83 -2.02 30.98
C CYS A 89 -9.17 -3.36 30.63
N ALA A 90 -9.68 -4.47 31.18
CA ALA A 90 -9.19 -5.81 30.87
C ALA A 90 -9.41 -6.19 29.40
N PHE A 91 -10.55 -5.80 28.81
CA PHE A 91 -10.81 -5.97 27.39
C PHE A 91 -9.75 -5.25 26.53
N TRP A 92 -9.49 -3.96 26.77
CA TRP A 92 -8.51 -3.21 25.97
C TRP A 92 -7.09 -3.75 26.10
N LEU A 93 -6.68 -4.18 27.31
CA LEU A 93 -5.40 -4.88 27.50
C LEU A 93 -5.34 -6.15 26.67
N GLY A 94 -6.38 -6.98 26.73
CA GLY A 94 -6.47 -8.22 25.98
C GLY A 94 -6.51 -7.99 24.47
N PHE A 95 -7.28 -7.02 24.02
CA PHE A 95 -7.46 -6.72 22.60
C PHE A 95 -6.19 -6.14 21.96
N THR A 96 -5.47 -5.25 22.65
CA THR A 96 -4.18 -4.75 22.20
C THR A 96 -3.15 -5.88 22.07
N LEU A 97 -3.08 -6.78 23.04
CA LEU A 97 -2.22 -7.96 23.00
C LEU A 97 -2.60 -8.93 21.86
N LEU A 98 -3.90 -9.07 21.54
CA LEU A 98 -4.37 -9.86 20.41
C LEU A 98 -3.84 -9.34 19.08
N ILE A 99 -3.95 -8.02 18.87
CA ILE A 99 -3.46 -7.36 17.65
C ILE A 99 -1.94 -7.49 17.53
N ASN A 100 -1.22 -7.44 18.64
CA ASN A 100 0.23 -7.59 18.69
C ASN A 100 0.70 -9.06 18.60
N GLY A 101 -0.22 -10.04 18.50
CA GLY A 101 0.14 -11.47 18.38
C GLY A 101 0.51 -12.15 19.69
N GLU A 102 0.30 -11.52 20.84
CA GLU A 102 0.57 -12.08 22.18
C GLU A 102 -0.63 -12.90 22.70
N PHE A 103 -1.00 -13.94 21.98
CA PHE A 103 -2.26 -14.68 22.15
C PHE A 103 -2.49 -15.24 23.56
N ALA A 104 -1.45 -15.74 24.25
CA ALA A 104 -1.60 -16.32 25.57
C ALA A 104 -1.99 -15.25 26.62
N LYS A 105 -1.31 -14.12 26.63
CA LYS A 105 -1.60 -13.00 27.53
C LYS A 105 -2.96 -12.37 27.21
N SER A 106 -3.24 -12.20 25.90
CA SER A 106 -4.55 -11.73 25.42
C SER A 106 -5.68 -12.58 25.94
N GLY A 107 -5.59 -13.91 25.75
CA GLY A 107 -6.59 -14.85 26.24
C GLY A 107 -6.82 -14.76 27.75
N GLY A 108 -5.76 -14.55 28.55
CA GLY A 108 -5.85 -14.36 30.00
C GLY A 108 -6.65 -13.11 30.38
N TRP A 109 -6.39 -11.95 29.74
CA TRP A 109 -7.10 -10.71 29.99
C TRP A 109 -8.55 -10.75 29.53
N LEU A 110 -8.82 -11.29 28.32
CA LEU A 110 -10.19 -11.43 27.80
C LEU A 110 -11.03 -12.39 28.63
N SER A 111 -10.48 -13.52 29.08
CA SER A 111 -11.16 -14.42 30.01
C SER A 111 -11.46 -13.75 31.36
N ARG A 112 -10.53 -12.91 31.83
CA ARG A 112 -10.76 -12.12 33.06
C ARG A 112 -11.90 -11.12 32.89
N ALA A 113 -11.93 -10.39 31.76
CA ALA A 113 -13.03 -9.48 31.43
C ALA A 113 -14.37 -10.22 31.38
N GLY A 114 -14.43 -11.40 30.73
CA GLY A 114 -15.62 -12.23 30.65
C GLY A 114 -16.15 -12.64 32.04
N ARG A 115 -15.27 -13.17 32.90
CA ARG A 115 -15.66 -13.57 34.27
C ARG A 115 -16.21 -12.42 35.11
N LEU A 116 -15.65 -11.19 34.94
CA LEU A 116 -16.17 -10.02 35.63
C LEU A 116 -17.61 -9.68 35.24
N LEU A 117 -18.00 -10.01 34.00
CA LEU A 117 -19.30 -9.69 33.44
C LEU A 117 -20.34 -10.83 33.58
N GLU A 118 -19.95 -12.02 34.08
CA GLU A 118 -20.86 -13.18 34.21
C GLU A 118 -22.11 -12.89 35.04
N GLY A 119 -21.98 -12.14 36.15
CA GLY A 119 -23.08 -11.79 37.02
C GLY A 119 -23.70 -10.40 36.79
N GLU A 120 -23.11 -9.62 35.87
CA GLU A 120 -23.55 -8.26 35.60
C GLU A 120 -24.81 -8.23 34.73
N PRO A 121 -25.67 -7.21 34.88
CA PRO A 121 -26.77 -6.91 33.97
C PRO A 121 -26.23 -6.78 32.53
N ASP A 122 -27.13 -6.73 31.55
CA ASP A 122 -26.74 -6.45 30.18
C ASP A 122 -26.12 -5.05 30.10
N CYS A 123 -24.91 -4.99 29.49
CA CYS A 123 -24.10 -3.78 29.42
C CYS A 123 -23.24 -3.79 28.12
N VAL A 124 -22.76 -2.61 27.73
CA VAL A 124 -21.98 -2.44 26.51
C VAL A 124 -20.67 -3.22 26.52
N GLU A 125 -20.07 -3.47 27.67
CA GLU A 125 -18.85 -4.24 27.84
C GLU A 125 -19.00 -5.69 27.35
N LYS A 126 -20.21 -6.29 27.49
CA LYS A 126 -20.51 -7.60 26.89
C LYS A 126 -20.46 -7.56 25.37
N GLY A 127 -20.89 -6.45 24.76
CA GLY A 127 -20.76 -6.20 23.32
C GLY A 127 -19.32 -6.13 22.86
N TYR A 128 -18.45 -5.45 23.61
CA TYR A 128 -17.03 -5.39 23.31
C TYR A 128 -16.37 -6.78 23.28
N LEU A 129 -16.76 -7.72 24.12
CA LEU A 129 -16.21 -9.08 24.14
C LEU A 129 -16.52 -9.89 22.86
N LEU A 130 -17.47 -9.48 22.05
CA LEU A 130 -17.76 -10.10 20.76
C LEU A 130 -16.71 -9.76 19.70
N LEU A 131 -16.01 -8.62 19.82
CA LEU A 131 -15.01 -8.18 18.84
C LEU A 131 -13.82 -9.16 18.75
N PRO A 132 -13.13 -9.55 19.83
CA PRO A 132 -12.03 -10.52 19.76
C PRO A 132 -12.46 -11.87 19.19
N GLU A 133 -13.67 -12.31 19.47
CA GLU A 133 -14.23 -13.56 18.94
C GLU A 133 -14.44 -13.45 17.43
N GLY A 134 -15.02 -12.34 16.96
CA GLY A 134 -15.15 -12.04 15.53
C GLY A 134 -13.80 -11.99 14.82
N TYR A 135 -12.81 -11.30 15.39
CA TYR A 135 -11.45 -11.24 14.84
C TYR A 135 -10.79 -12.61 14.75
N ARG A 136 -10.93 -13.43 15.80
CA ARG A 136 -10.39 -14.80 15.78
C ARG A 136 -11.01 -15.64 14.66
N LEU A 137 -12.33 -15.61 14.51
CA LEU A 137 -13.04 -16.30 13.44
C LEU A 137 -12.62 -15.81 12.06
N TYR A 138 -12.47 -14.50 11.89
CA TYR A 138 -11.95 -13.90 10.66
C TYR A 138 -10.55 -14.42 10.30
N GLN A 139 -9.64 -14.46 11.27
CA GLN A 139 -8.27 -14.94 11.07
C GLN A 139 -8.19 -16.45 10.82
N THR A 140 -9.08 -17.24 11.42
CA THR A 140 -9.13 -18.70 11.20
C THR A 140 -9.85 -19.10 9.92
N GLY A 141 -10.33 -18.13 9.11
CA GLY A 141 -10.90 -18.40 7.79
C GLY A 141 -12.40 -18.67 7.79
N ASP A 142 -13.12 -18.27 8.84
CA ASP A 142 -14.58 -18.32 8.89
C ASP A 142 -15.19 -16.90 8.87
N PRO A 143 -15.22 -16.23 7.71
CA PRO A 143 -15.73 -14.86 7.62
C PRO A 143 -17.25 -14.78 7.82
N VAL A 144 -18.00 -15.86 7.65
CA VAL A 144 -19.45 -15.89 7.86
C VAL A 144 -19.77 -15.82 9.34
N ALA A 145 -19.14 -16.67 10.15
CA ALA A 145 -19.30 -16.64 11.61
C ALA A 145 -18.73 -15.35 12.20
N ALA A 146 -17.61 -14.83 11.66
CA ALA A 146 -17.04 -13.53 12.05
C ALA A 146 -18.04 -12.40 11.83
N HIS A 147 -18.65 -12.31 10.66
CA HIS A 147 -19.67 -11.32 10.33
C HIS A 147 -20.84 -11.36 11.33
N ALA A 148 -21.35 -12.56 11.65
CA ALA A 148 -22.44 -12.71 12.61
C ALA A 148 -22.08 -12.16 14.01
N LYS A 149 -20.83 -12.35 14.47
CA LYS A 149 -20.35 -11.78 15.73
C LYS A 149 -20.25 -10.26 15.70
N PHE A 150 -19.76 -9.70 14.62
CA PHE A 150 -19.70 -8.24 14.47
C PHE A 150 -21.10 -7.60 14.34
N VAL A 151 -22.09 -8.28 13.74
CA VAL A 151 -23.48 -7.83 13.74
C VAL A 151 -24.04 -7.75 15.17
N GLN A 152 -23.78 -8.77 15.99
CA GLN A 152 -24.19 -8.75 17.41
C GLN A 152 -23.50 -7.63 18.19
N ALA A 153 -22.21 -7.38 17.92
CA ALA A 153 -21.46 -6.29 18.56
C ALA A 153 -22.03 -4.91 18.17
N ALA A 154 -22.35 -4.70 16.89
CA ALA A 154 -22.97 -3.46 16.41
C ALA A 154 -24.32 -3.21 17.09
N ALA A 155 -25.19 -4.21 17.11
CA ALA A 155 -26.50 -4.11 17.78
C ALA A 155 -26.38 -3.78 19.28
N SER A 156 -25.36 -4.32 19.96
CA SER A 156 -25.04 -3.94 21.32
C SER A 156 -24.61 -2.47 21.44
N GLY A 157 -23.71 -2.04 20.55
CA GLY A 157 -23.24 -0.64 20.49
C GLY A 157 -24.39 0.35 20.26
N GLU A 158 -25.27 0.07 19.31
CA GLU A 158 -26.47 0.88 19.02
C GLU A 158 -27.37 0.99 20.22
N ARG A 159 -27.66 -0.14 20.88
CA ARG A 159 -28.52 -0.21 22.04
C ARG A 159 -28.04 0.64 23.21
N PHE A 160 -26.73 0.68 23.44
CA PHE A 160 -26.09 1.46 24.50
C PHE A 160 -25.59 2.83 24.06
N GLY A 161 -25.70 3.19 22.77
CA GLY A 161 -25.25 4.46 22.22
C GLY A 161 -23.72 4.59 22.18
N ASP A 162 -22.97 3.48 22.14
CA ASP A 162 -21.50 3.46 22.11
C ASP A 162 -21.01 3.47 20.65
N LYS A 163 -20.61 4.65 20.19
CA LYS A 163 -20.16 4.87 18.82
C LYS A 163 -18.85 4.14 18.47
N ASP A 164 -17.95 3.99 19.44
CA ASP A 164 -16.71 3.23 19.25
C ASP A 164 -17.02 1.77 18.94
N LEU A 165 -17.89 1.13 19.71
CA LEU A 165 -18.27 -0.26 19.48
C LEU A 165 -18.99 -0.46 18.14
N VAL A 166 -19.93 0.44 17.78
CA VAL A 166 -20.63 0.39 16.49
C VAL A 166 -19.62 0.47 15.34
N THR A 167 -18.71 1.45 15.38
CA THR A 167 -17.75 1.68 14.28
C THR A 167 -16.75 0.53 14.14
N LEU A 168 -16.23 0.01 15.24
CA LEU A 168 -15.34 -1.17 15.22
C LEU A 168 -16.07 -2.41 14.69
N ALA A 169 -17.34 -2.57 15.04
CA ALA A 169 -18.16 -3.68 14.56
C ALA A 169 -18.51 -3.55 13.06
N LEU A 170 -18.87 -2.35 12.59
CA LEU A 170 -19.10 -2.08 11.15
C LEU A 170 -17.83 -2.37 10.31
N GLN A 171 -16.67 -1.93 10.81
CA GLN A 171 -15.39 -2.25 10.18
C GLN A 171 -15.15 -3.77 10.11
N GLY A 172 -15.43 -4.52 11.18
CA GLY A 172 -15.31 -5.98 11.19
C GLY A 172 -16.29 -6.67 10.25
N GLN A 173 -17.55 -6.19 10.19
CA GLN A 173 -18.56 -6.67 9.24
C GLN A 173 -18.11 -6.44 7.79
N GLY A 174 -17.68 -5.22 7.47
CA GLY A 174 -17.22 -4.84 6.13
C GLY A 174 -16.08 -5.74 5.65
N ARG A 175 -15.05 -5.92 6.49
CA ARG A 175 -13.94 -6.82 6.20
C ARG A 175 -14.40 -8.27 5.98
N SER A 176 -15.35 -8.75 6.80
CA SER A 176 -15.87 -10.11 6.70
C SER A 176 -16.65 -10.33 5.40
N LEU A 177 -17.46 -9.36 4.96
CA LEU A 177 -18.19 -9.42 3.69
C LEU A 177 -17.24 -9.39 2.48
N ILE A 178 -16.22 -8.53 2.52
CA ILE A 178 -15.18 -8.51 1.47
C ILE A 178 -14.55 -9.89 1.30
N ARG A 179 -14.21 -10.55 2.40
CA ARG A 179 -13.61 -11.89 2.35
C ARG A 179 -14.57 -12.97 1.86
N GLN A 180 -15.88 -12.76 2.00
CA GLN A 180 -16.93 -13.60 1.40
C GLN A 180 -17.16 -13.33 -0.10
N GLY A 181 -16.53 -12.28 -0.65
CA GLY A 181 -16.69 -11.83 -2.03
C GLY A 181 -17.83 -10.83 -2.24
N GLU A 182 -18.50 -10.40 -1.17
CA GLU A 182 -19.56 -9.38 -1.20
C GLU A 182 -18.97 -7.96 -1.12
N ILE A 183 -18.14 -7.62 -2.12
CA ILE A 183 -17.29 -6.41 -2.10
C ILE A 183 -18.11 -5.13 -1.89
N ALA A 184 -19.15 -4.92 -2.70
CA ALA A 184 -19.93 -3.69 -2.66
C ALA A 184 -20.60 -3.45 -1.30
N ARG A 185 -21.15 -4.51 -0.69
CA ARG A 185 -21.76 -4.43 0.65
C ARG A 185 -20.71 -4.19 1.74
N GLY A 186 -19.58 -4.89 1.63
CA GLY A 186 -18.49 -4.73 2.58
C GLY A 186 -17.92 -3.32 2.56
N VAL A 187 -17.68 -2.77 1.37
CA VAL A 187 -17.19 -1.39 1.18
C VAL A 187 -18.17 -0.36 1.73
N ALA A 188 -19.48 -0.52 1.51
CA ALA A 188 -20.48 0.40 2.06
C ALA A 188 -20.42 0.50 3.59
N LEU A 189 -20.21 -0.61 4.30
CA LEU A 189 -20.03 -0.61 5.76
C LEU A 189 -18.71 0.03 6.19
N LEU A 190 -17.65 -0.14 5.40
CA LEU A 190 -16.37 0.53 5.67
C LEU A 190 -16.48 2.05 5.46
N ASP A 191 -17.17 2.48 4.42
CA ASP A 191 -17.44 3.91 4.17
C ASP A 191 -18.28 4.52 5.32
N GLU A 192 -19.29 3.81 5.82
CA GLU A 192 -20.10 4.23 6.97
C GLU A 192 -19.24 4.37 8.24
N ALA A 193 -18.37 3.40 8.51
CA ALA A 193 -17.42 3.49 9.62
C ALA A 193 -16.50 4.71 9.48
N MET A 194 -16.05 5.02 8.26
CA MET A 194 -15.20 6.18 8.00
C MET A 194 -15.93 7.51 8.12
N VAL A 195 -17.24 7.56 7.84
CA VAL A 195 -18.06 8.76 8.11
C VAL A 195 -18.08 9.06 9.60
N ALA A 196 -18.30 8.07 10.46
CA ALA A 196 -18.26 8.25 11.92
C ALA A 196 -16.88 8.73 12.42
N VAL A 197 -15.78 8.17 11.84
CA VAL A 197 -14.42 8.58 12.17
C VAL A 197 -14.15 10.04 11.75
N THR A 198 -14.49 10.42 10.53
CA THR A 198 -14.24 11.77 10.01
C THR A 198 -15.15 12.84 10.63
N ALA A 199 -16.33 12.46 11.10
CA ALA A 199 -17.22 13.30 11.88
C ALA A 199 -16.74 13.51 13.33
N GLY A 200 -15.69 12.81 13.78
CA GLY A 200 -15.17 12.92 15.14
C GLY A 200 -16.04 12.24 16.20
N GLU A 201 -16.91 11.30 15.80
CA GLU A 201 -17.78 10.54 16.70
C GLU A 201 -17.05 9.40 17.42
N VAL A 202 -15.86 9.03 16.96
CA VAL A 202 -15.05 7.90 17.40
C VAL A 202 -13.84 8.40 18.19
N SER A 203 -13.49 7.70 19.28
CA SER A 203 -12.31 8.03 20.06
C SER A 203 -11.02 7.94 19.23
N PRO A 204 -10.01 8.81 19.46
CA PRO A 204 -8.81 8.89 18.63
C PRO A 204 -8.05 7.57 18.49
N LEU A 205 -8.02 6.76 19.55
CA LEU A 205 -7.36 5.45 19.52
C LEU A 205 -8.05 4.49 18.56
N ASN A 206 -9.38 4.46 18.56
CA ASN A 206 -10.16 3.60 17.68
C ASN A 206 -10.22 4.16 16.25
N ALA A 207 -10.32 5.48 16.10
CA ALA A 207 -10.30 6.15 14.80
C ALA A 207 -9.08 5.75 13.98
N GLY A 208 -7.88 5.81 14.56
CA GLY A 208 -6.65 5.40 13.88
C GLY A 208 -6.64 3.91 13.48
N GLY A 209 -7.17 3.03 14.33
CA GLY A 209 -7.32 1.61 14.01
C GLY A 209 -8.26 1.36 12.83
N VAL A 210 -9.39 2.08 12.78
CA VAL A 210 -10.35 2.00 11.66
C VAL A 210 -9.72 2.50 10.37
N TYR A 211 -9.02 3.65 10.38
CA TYR A 211 -8.27 4.14 9.21
C TYR A 211 -7.34 3.07 8.64
N CYS A 212 -6.49 2.48 9.50
CA CYS A 212 -5.54 1.46 9.05
C CYS A 212 -6.26 0.27 8.40
N SER A 213 -7.32 -0.22 9.06
CA SER A 213 -8.06 -1.40 8.59
C SER A 213 -8.80 -1.14 7.27
N VAL A 214 -9.38 0.05 7.09
CA VAL A 214 -10.06 0.45 5.84
C VAL A 214 -9.05 0.58 4.71
N LEU A 215 -7.90 1.20 4.95
CA LEU A 215 -6.83 1.30 3.96
C LEU A 215 -6.27 -0.07 3.56
N GLU A 216 -6.14 -1.00 4.50
CA GLU A 216 -5.77 -2.39 4.18
C GLU A 216 -6.83 -3.05 3.30
N ALA A 217 -8.12 -2.89 3.63
CA ALA A 217 -9.21 -3.43 2.82
C ALA A 217 -9.19 -2.86 1.39
N CYS A 218 -9.02 -1.54 1.22
CA CYS A 218 -8.89 -0.91 -0.10
C CYS A 218 -7.72 -1.53 -0.90
N GLY A 219 -6.58 -1.79 -0.25
CA GLY A 219 -5.44 -2.44 -0.88
C GLY A 219 -5.69 -3.91 -1.25
N GLU A 220 -6.44 -4.64 -0.44
CA GLU A 220 -6.83 -6.03 -0.70
C GLU A 220 -7.77 -6.17 -1.91
N ILE A 221 -8.70 -5.21 -2.07
CA ILE A 221 -9.66 -5.19 -3.17
C ILE A 221 -9.23 -4.32 -4.36
N PHE A 222 -8.04 -3.72 -4.31
CA PHE A 222 -7.51 -2.83 -5.36
C PHE A 222 -8.35 -1.59 -5.65
N ASP A 223 -9.08 -1.08 -4.67
CA ASP A 223 -9.84 0.16 -4.78
C ASP A 223 -8.91 1.37 -4.55
N LEU A 224 -8.27 1.80 -5.62
CA LEU A 224 -7.27 2.87 -5.59
C LEU A 224 -7.90 4.22 -5.27
N GLN A 225 -9.11 4.48 -5.74
CA GLN A 225 -9.79 5.75 -5.50
C GLN A 225 -10.08 5.94 -4.01
N ARG A 226 -10.69 4.94 -3.36
CA ARG A 226 -10.91 4.97 -1.91
C ARG A 226 -9.61 4.99 -1.13
N ALA A 227 -8.62 4.20 -1.54
CA ALA A 227 -7.31 4.22 -0.92
C ALA A 227 -6.70 5.62 -0.90
N GLN A 228 -6.76 6.36 -2.01
CA GLN A 228 -6.27 7.73 -2.11
C GLN A 228 -7.07 8.71 -1.24
N GLU A 229 -8.40 8.62 -1.27
CA GLU A 229 -9.30 9.48 -0.50
C GLU A 229 -9.06 9.30 1.01
N TRP A 230 -9.08 8.07 1.50
CA TRP A 230 -8.89 7.78 2.93
C TRP A 230 -7.45 7.98 3.40
N THR A 231 -6.43 7.80 2.54
CA THR A 231 -5.05 8.17 2.86
C THR A 231 -4.93 9.68 3.07
N SER A 232 -5.55 10.49 2.19
CA SER A 232 -5.55 11.94 2.34
C SER A 232 -6.29 12.40 3.61
N ALA A 233 -7.40 11.73 3.96
CA ALA A 233 -8.13 12.00 5.20
C ALA A 233 -7.27 11.66 6.43
N LEU A 234 -6.60 10.50 6.44
CA LEU A 234 -5.69 10.09 7.52
C LEU A 234 -4.52 11.06 7.67
N GLU A 235 -3.92 11.53 6.59
CA GLU A 235 -2.83 12.51 6.62
C GLU A 235 -3.27 13.82 7.31
N LYS A 236 -4.44 14.34 6.93
CA LYS A 236 -5.03 15.54 7.54
C LYS A 236 -5.30 15.32 9.04
N TRP A 237 -5.86 14.17 9.39
CA TRP A 237 -6.12 13.82 10.79
C TRP A 237 -4.82 13.70 11.60
N CYS A 238 -3.78 13.02 11.09
CA CYS A 238 -2.47 12.94 11.72
C CYS A 238 -1.78 14.32 11.84
N ALA A 239 -1.94 15.20 10.85
CA ALA A 239 -1.38 16.55 10.88
C ALA A 239 -2.04 17.43 11.94
N SER A 240 -3.34 17.21 12.24
CA SER A 240 -4.04 17.92 13.31
C SER A 240 -3.61 17.50 14.72
N GLN A 241 -2.85 16.41 14.85
CA GLN A 241 -2.42 15.84 16.12
C GLN A 241 -0.90 15.59 16.10
N PRO A 242 -0.07 16.62 16.34
CA PRO A 242 1.38 16.56 16.14
C PRO A 242 2.10 15.50 16.99
N ASP A 243 1.57 15.18 18.17
CA ASP A 243 2.16 14.20 19.10
C ASP A 243 1.70 12.74 18.83
N LEU A 244 0.81 12.53 17.86
CA LEU A 244 0.31 11.21 17.51
C LEU A 244 1.44 10.38 16.87
N VAL A 245 1.81 9.26 17.46
CA VAL A 245 2.86 8.35 16.98
C VAL A 245 2.30 7.12 16.25
N PRO A 246 1.30 6.38 16.80
CA PRO A 246 0.69 5.25 16.10
C PRO A 246 0.06 5.69 14.78
N TYR A 247 -0.12 4.80 13.84
CA TYR A 247 -0.82 5.00 12.56
C TYR A 247 -0.06 5.78 11.48
N ARG A 248 0.90 6.67 11.81
CA ARG A 248 1.66 7.47 10.82
C ARG A 248 2.41 6.60 9.81
N GLY A 249 2.97 5.48 10.24
CA GLY A 249 3.73 4.59 9.36
C GLY A 249 2.86 3.86 8.32
N HIS A 250 1.64 3.49 8.70
CA HIS A 250 0.72 2.77 7.80
C HIS A 250 0.26 3.63 6.61
N CYS A 251 -0.07 4.91 6.85
CA CYS A 251 -0.46 5.81 5.76
C CYS A 251 0.69 6.06 4.78
N LEU A 252 1.94 6.06 5.27
CA LEU A 252 3.11 6.26 4.41
C LEU A 252 3.35 5.08 3.46
N VAL A 253 3.11 3.84 3.91
CA VAL A 253 3.18 2.66 3.04
C VAL A 253 2.16 2.78 1.90
N ARG A 254 0.91 3.12 2.22
CA ARG A 254 -0.14 3.27 1.20
C ARG A 254 0.14 4.43 0.25
N ARG A 255 0.65 5.54 0.77
CA ARG A 255 1.10 6.66 -0.06
C ARG A 255 2.21 6.22 -1.03
N ALA A 256 3.20 5.48 -0.55
CA ALA A 256 4.28 4.96 -1.38
C ALA A 256 3.77 4.02 -2.48
N GLU A 257 2.79 3.16 -2.19
CA GLU A 257 2.15 2.29 -3.19
C GLU A 257 1.43 3.10 -4.30
N LEU A 258 0.67 4.12 -3.92
CA LEU A 258 -0.02 5.00 -4.87
C LEU A 258 0.97 5.78 -5.74
N LEU A 259 1.99 6.38 -5.13
CA LEU A 259 3.04 7.11 -5.84
C LEU A 259 3.83 6.18 -6.79
N GLN A 260 4.11 4.94 -6.37
CA GLN A 260 4.73 3.94 -7.23
C GLN A 260 3.86 3.66 -8.46
N LEU A 261 2.56 3.47 -8.28
CA LEU A 261 1.62 3.21 -9.38
C LEU A 261 1.59 4.38 -10.38
N HIS A 262 1.55 5.61 -9.88
CA HIS A 262 1.54 6.83 -10.69
C HIS A 262 2.91 7.21 -11.27
N GLY A 263 3.95 6.41 -10.99
CA GLY A 263 5.29 6.58 -11.56
C GLY A 263 6.17 7.62 -10.86
N ALA A 264 5.78 8.12 -9.70
CA ALA A 264 6.59 9.00 -8.86
C ALA A 264 7.56 8.18 -7.97
N TRP A 265 8.38 7.32 -8.58
CA TRP A 265 9.20 6.32 -7.87
C TRP A 265 10.23 6.89 -6.88
N PRO A 266 10.94 8.00 -7.17
CA PRO A 266 11.84 8.60 -6.18
C PRO A 266 11.11 9.01 -4.90
N GLU A 267 9.98 9.72 -5.04
CA GLU A 267 9.15 10.14 -3.92
C GLU A 267 8.54 8.93 -3.19
N ALA A 268 8.05 7.92 -3.94
CA ALA A 268 7.53 6.69 -3.37
C ALA A 268 8.57 5.97 -2.50
N LEU A 269 9.84 5.94 -2.93
CA LEU A 269 10.93 5.33 -2.17
C LEU A 269 11.19 6.08 -0.86
N GLU A 270 11.25 7.42 -0.89
CA GLU A 270 11.42 8.24 0.30
C GLU A 270 10.33 7.98 1.34
N TRP A 271 9.07 7.89 0.91
CA TRP A 271 7.95 7.59 1.80
C TRP A 271 7.99 6.17 2.35
N ALA A 272 8.38 5.18 1.53
CA ALA A 272 8.52 3.80 1.97
C ALA A 272 9.66 3.63 3.00
N GLU A 273 10.81 4.28 2.79
CA GLU A 273 11.94 4.28 3.73
C GLU A 273 11.56 4.97 5.04
N ARG A 274 10.87 6.11 4.98
CA ARG A 274 10.36 6.79 6.17
C ARG A 274 9.33 5.94 6.92
N ALA A 275 8.51 5.17 6.22
CA ALA A 275 7.60 4.21 6.85
C ALA A 275 8.38 3.12 7.60
N CYS A 276 9.48 2.60 7.02
CA CYS A 276 10.35 1.64 7.69
C CYS A 276 10.91 2.21 9.01
N GLU A 277 11.37 3.46 9.01
CA GLU A 277 11.88 4.12 10.22
C GLU A 277 10.80 4.23 11.30
N LEU A 278 9.63 4.79 10.95
CA LEU A 278 8.55 5.03 11.91
C LEU A 278 7.92 3.75 12.46
N LEU A 279 7.83 2.69 11.64
CA LEU A 279 7.29 1.40 12.06
C LEU A 279 8.29 0.54 12.82
N SER A 280 9.58 0.89 12.80
CA SER A 280 10.64 0.21 13.55
C SER A 280 10.84 0.75 14.96
N GLN A 281 10.25 1.90 15.32
CA GLN A 281 10.46 2.58 16.60
C GLN A 281 9.13 2.89 17.28
N PRO A 282 9.03 2.84 18.63
CA PRO A 282 10.07 2.40 19.60
C PRO A 282 10.29 0.89 19.61
N ALA A 283 9.34 0.11 19.09
CA ALA A 283 9.43 -1.34 18.89
C ALA A 283 8.90 -1.69 17.50
N PRO A 284 9.52 -2.63 16.79
CA PRO A 284 9.08 -3.01 15.45
C PRO A 284 7.64 -3.54 15.46
N LYS A 285 6.83 -3.09 14.50
CA LYS A 285 5.45 -3.53 14.29
C LYS A 285 5.37 -4.47 13.09
N ALA A 286 4.42 -5.39 13.08
CA ALA A 286 4.22 -6.31 11.94
C ALA A 286 4.09 -5.59 10.59
N ALA A 287 3.52 -4.38 10.59
CA ALA A 287 3.40 -3.53 9.40
C ALA A 287 4.75 -3.08 8.78
N VAL A 288 5.87 -3.17 9.51
CA VAL A 288 7.19 -2.84 8.96
C VAL A 288 7.56 -3.77 7.80
N GLY A 289 7.06 -5.01 7.81
CA GLY A 289 7.23 -5.94 6.70
C GLY A 289 6.66 -5.42 5.39
N ALA A 290 5.47 -4.80 5.42
CA ALA A 290 4.86 -4.17 4.25
C ALA A 290 5.69 -2.96 3.74
N ALA A 291 6.26 -2.17 4.65
CA ALA A 291 7.13 -1.05 4.27
C ALA A 291 8.41 -1.53 3.57
N TYR A 292 9.11 -2.53 4.13
CA TYR A 292 10.28 -3.12 3.47
C TYR A 292 9.94 -3.81 2.15
N TYR A 293 8.78 -4.46 2.06
CA TYR A 293 8.32 -5.03 0.79
C TYR A 293 8.16 -3.94 -0.27
N GLN A 294 7.56 -2.80 0.10
CA GLN A 294 7.37 -1.66 -0.81
C GLN A 294 8.71 -1.05 -1.27
N VAL A 295 9.69 -0.93 -0.36
CA VAL A 295 11.07 -0.55 -0.74
C VAL A 295 11.62 -1.55 -1.77
N GLY A 296 11.46 -2.85 -1.53
CA GLY A 296 11.90 -3.90 -2.44
C GLY A 296 11.29 -3.79 -3.83
N GLU A 297 9.98 -3.53 -3.93
CA GLU A 297 9.28 -3.33 -5.20
C GLU A 297 9.82 -2.12 -5.99
N ILE A 298 9.98 -0.97 -5.32
CA ILE A 298 10.48 0.25 -5.98
C ILE A 298 11.94 0.08 -6.43
N GLN A 299 12.79 -0.51 -5.60
CA GLN A 299 14.19 -0.78 -5.95
C GLN A 299 14.29 -1.77 -7.12
N ARG A 300 13.40 -2.79 -7.19
CA ARG A 300 13.31 -3.72 -8.33
C ARG A 300 12.96 -2.98 -9.62
N LEU A 301 11.98 -2.08 -9.60
CA LEU A 301 11.56 -1.28 -10.75
C LEU A 301 12.67 -0.33 -11.23
N LEU A 302 13.45 0.22 -10.31
CA LEU A 302 14.63 1.05 -10.61
C LEU A 302 15.84 0.23 -11.11
N GLY A 303 15.77 -1.11 -11.09
CA GLY A 303 16.87 -2.00 -11.49
C GLY A 303 17.99 -2.14 -10.44
N ARG A 304 17.76 -1.69 -9.21
CA ARG A 304 18.69 -1.79 -8.08
C ARG A 304 18.46 -3.11 -7.34
N PHE A 305 18.94 -4.19 -7.94
CA PHE A 305 18.56 -5.54 -7.52
C PHE A 305 19.13 -5.98 -6.19
N ALA A 306 20.33 -5.52 -5.81
CA ALA A 306 20.91 -5.85 -4.51
C ALA A 306 20.12 -5.22 -3.36
N GLU A 307 19.74 -3.96 -3.52
CA GLU A 307 18.91 -3.21 -2.56
C GLU A 307 17.50 -3.82 -2.47
N SER A 308 16.93 -4.22 -3.61
CA SER A 308 15.63 -4.90 -3.65
C SER A 308 15.66 -6.23 -2.90
N GLU A 309 16.67 -7.05 -3.12
CA GLU A 309 16.82 -8.35 -2.43
C GLU A 309 16.97 -8.17 -0.92
N ALA A 310 17.83 -7.23 -0.48
CA ALA A 310 17.99 -6.91 0.93
C ALA A 310 16.68 -6.44 1.58
N ALA A 311 15.89 -5.62 0.87
CA ALA A 311 14.60 -5.14 1.35
C ALA A 311 13.57 -6.29 1.47
N TYR A 312 13.48 -7.20 0.50
CA TYR A 312 12.61 -8.37 0.59
C TYR A 312 13.03 -9.35 1.69
N GLN A 313 14.32 -9.53 1.92
CA GLN A 313 14.81 -10.33 3.05
C GLN A 313 14.33 -9.75 4.38
N ARG A 314 14.48 -8.44 4.57
CA ARG A 314 13.96 -7.75 5.77
C ARG A 314 12.43 -7.85 5.88
N ALA A 315 11.71 -7.73 4.78
CA ALA A 315 10.26 -7.91 4.78
C ALA A 315 9.86 -9.31 5.28
N SER A 316 10.59 -10.36 4.89
CA SER A 316 10.30 -11.75 5.27
C SER A 316 10.49 -12.05 6.76
N GLU A 317 11.24 -11.22 7.48
CA GLU A 317 11.39 -11.35 8.94
C GLU A 317 10.07 -11.02 9.68
N TRP A 318 9.21 -10.21 9.06
CA TRP A 318 7.99 -9.67 9.68
C TRP A 318 6.70 -10.22 9.08
N THR A 319 6.71 -10.67 7.84
CA THR A 319 5.53 -11.23 7.19
C THR A 319 5.80 -12.65 6.70
N LYS A 320 4.85 -13.53 6.98
CA LYS A 320 4.86 -14.91 6.48
C LYS A 320 4.01 -15.06 5.21
N THR A 321 3.33 -13.99 4.80
CA THR A 321 2.47 -14.05 3.61
C THR A 321 3.33 -14.06 2.36
N PRO A 322 3.28 -15.11 1.56
CA PRO A 322 4.00 -15.17 0.30
C PRO A 322 3.55 -14.06 -0.65
N ALA A 323 4.50 -13.42 -1.29
CA ALA A 323 4.24 -12.33 -2.23
C ALA A 323 5.11 -12.49 -3.49
N PRO A 324 4.67 -12.03 -4.67
CA PRO A 324 5.33 -12.36 -5.94
C PRO A 324 6.64 -11.61 -6.18
N GLY A 325 6.92 -10.51 -5.45
CA GLY A 325 8.07 -9.63 -5.68
C GLY A 325 9.43 -10.33 -5.77
N PRO A 326 9.80 -11.22 -4.83
CA PRO A 326 11.05 -11.97 -4.93
C PRO A 326 11.16 -12.86 -6.18
N ALA A 327 10.05 -13.46 -6.64
CA ALA A 327 10.04 -14.24 -7.89
C ALA A 327 10.20 -13.33 -9.12
N GLN A 328 9.54 -12.17 -9.13
CA GLN A 328 9.68 -11.16 -10.17
C GLN A 328 11.10 -10.55 -10.20
N LEU A 329 11.74 -10.40 -9.04
CA LEU A 329 13.14 -9.97 -8.97
C LEU A 329 14.06 -10.99 -9.68
N ARG A 330 13.88 -12.29 -9.42
CA ARG A 330 14.66 -13.33 -10.11
C ARG A 330 14.43 -13.33 -11.61
N LEU A 331 13.20 -13.13 -12.06
CA LEU A 331 12.90 -12.96 -13.48
C LEU A 331 13.65 -11.74 -14.08
N ALA A 332 13.63 -10.62 -13.38
CA ALA A 332 14.32 -9.40 -13.79
C ALA A 332 15.85 -9.57 -13.83
N GLN A 333 16.41 -10.43 -12.98
CA GLN A 333 17.83 -10.82 -12.99
C GLN A 333 18.18 -11.83 -14.11
N GLY A 334 17.18 -12.34 -14.85
CA GLY A 334 17.36 -13.36 -15.87
C GLY A 334 17.44 -14.80 -15.33
N GLN A 335 17.15 -15.00 -14.02
CA GLN A 335 17.15 -16.31 -13.36
C GLN A 335 15.77 -16.99 -13.54
N VAL A 336 15.42 -17.31 -14.78
CA VAL A 336 14.06 -17.72 -15.17
C VAL A 336 13.59 -18.99 -14.45
N ASP A 337 14.45 -20.00 -14.33
CA ASP A 337 14.11 -21.27 -13.66
C ASP A 337 13.87 -21.06 -12.17
N ALA A 338 14.69 -20.25 -11.51
CA ALA A 338 14.51 -19.92 -10.10
C ALA A 338 13.22 -19.10 -9.87
N ALA A 339 12.89 -18.18 -10.77
CA ALA A 339 11.64 -17.44 -10.74
C ALA A 339 10.43 -18.38 -10.89
N ASN A 340 10.49 -19.32 -11.85
CA ASN A 340 9.43 -20.30 -12.10
C ASN A 340 9.21 -21.22 -10.89
N ALA A 341 10.27 -21.76 -10.29
CA ALA A 341 10.15 -22.60 -9.09
C ALA A 341 9.54 -21.82 -7.90
N ALA A 342 9.98 -20.58 -7.71
CA ALA A 342 9.49 -19.73 -6.63
C ALA A 342 7.99 -19.38 -6.79
N ILE A 343 7.57 -18.95 -8.00
CA ILE A 343 6.19 -18.51 -8.22
C ILE A 343 5.19 -19.68 -8.15
N ARG A 344 5.58 -20.89 -8.58
CA ARG A 344 4.73 -22.07 -8.45
C ARG A 344 4.45 -22.40 -6.99
N ARG A 345 5.50 -22.40 -6.14
CA ARG A 345 5.33 -22.60 -4.71
C ARG A 345 4.43 -21.55 -4.08
N ILE A 346 4.63 -20.26 -4.40
CA ILE A 346 3.79 -19.16 -3.90
C ILE A 346 2.33 -19.36 -4.32
N ALA A 347 2.08 -19.77 -5.57
CA ALA A 347 0.74 -20.01 -6.07
C ALA A 347 0.02 -21.19 -5.37
N GLU A 348 0.76 -22.17 -4.86
CA GLU A 348 0.20 -23.27 -4.06
C GLU A 348 -0.21 -22.84 -2.64
N GLU A 349 0.50 -21.87 -2.06
CA GLU A 349 0.31 -21.41 -0.68
C GLU A 349 -0.80 -20.34 -0.58
N VAL A 350 -0.91 -19.42 -1.57
CA VAL A 350 -1.83 -18.28 -1.53
C VAL A 350 -3.22 -18.67 -2.04
N ARG A 351 -4.24 -18.57 -1.16
CA ARG A 351 -5.64 -18.95 -1.47
C ARG A 351 -6.61 -17.77 -1.49
N ASP A 352 -6.36 -16.75 -0.66
CA ASP A 352 -7.23 -15.57 -0.58
C ASP A 352 -7.23 -14.79 -1.90
N ALA A 353 -8.41 -14.45 -2.42
CA ALA A 353 -8.60 -13.96 -3.78
C ALA A 353 -7.82 -12.68 -4.12
N GLY A 354 -7.69 -11.74 -3.19
CA GLY A 354 -6.94 -10.50 -3.39
C GLY A 354 -5.43 -10.73 -3.59
N PRO A 355 -4.72 -11.29 -2.60
CA PRO A 355 -3.32 -11.69 -2.78
C PRO A 355 -3.11 -12.64 -3.94
N ARG A 356 -4.05 -13.57 -4.18
CA ARG A 356 -3.99 -14.53 -5.28
C ARG A 356 -3.99 -13.85 -6.64
N ALA A 357 -4.79 -12.82 -6.84
CA ALA A 357 -4.82 -12.08 -8.11
C ALA A 357 -3.45 -11.48 -8.46
N ARG A 358 -2.74 -10.92 -7.48
CA ARG A 358 -1.36 -10.41 -7.67
C ARG A 358 -0.37 -11.53 -8.02
N VAL A 359 -0.51 -12.68 -7.36
CA VAL A 359 0.32 -13.85 -7.63
C VAL A 359 0.06 -14.40 -9.02
N LEU A 360 -1.21 -14.51 -9.45
CA LEU A 360 -1.59 -15.04 -10.76
C LEU A 360 -1.06 -14.18 -11.90
N ASP A 361 -1.08 -12.85 -11.78
CA ASP A 361 -0.51 -11.96 -12.77
C ASP A 361 1.00 -12.19 -12.95
N ALA A 362 1.76 -12.23 -11.85
CA ALA A 362 3.18 -12.54 -11.89
C ALA A 362 3.45 -13.99 -12.36
N TYR A 363 2.57 -14.91 -12.00
CA TYR A 363 2.65 -16.31 -12.44
C TYR A 363 2.56 -16.41 -13.96
N VAL A 364 1.56 -15.77 -14.59
CA VAL A 364 1.40 -15.77 -16.04
C VAL A 364 2.67 -15.24 -16.73
N GLU A 365 3.22 -14.11 -16.27
CA GLU A 365 4.45 -13.55 -16.84
C GLU A 365 5.62 -14.54 -16.75
N ILE A 366 5.82 -15.13 -15.57
CA ILE A 366 6.98 -15.99 -15.30
C ILE A 366 6.88 -17.34 -16.04
N VAL A 367 5.69 -17.97 -16.07
CA VAL A 367 5.54 -19.27 -16.75
C VAL A 367 5.55 -19.14 -18.28
N LEU A 368 5.13 -18.00 -18.82
CA LEU A 368 5.33 -17.68 -20.24
C LEU A 368 6.81 -17.52 -20.59
N ALA A 369 7.63 -17.04 -19.67
CA ALA A 369 9.08 -16.94 -19.89
C ALA A 369 9.78 -18.31 -20.00
N VAL A 370 9.19 -19.39 -19.46
CA VAL A 370 9.61 -20.79 -19.66
C VAL A 370 8.77 -21.52 -20.73
N ASN A 371 7.98 -20.79 -21.49
CA ASN A 371 7.13 -21.30 -22.56
C ASN A 371 6.05 -22.32 -22.11
N ASP A 372 5.62 -22.27 -20.84
CA ASP A 372 4.52 -23.09 -20.32
C ASP A 372 3.16 -22.38 -20.53
N VAL A 373 2.72 -22.35 -21.79
CA VAL A 373 1.48 -21.66 -22.20
C VAL A 373 0.25 -22.28 -21.56
N ALA A 374 0.25 -23.60 -21.32
CA ALA A 374 -0.87 -24.29 -20.70
C ALA A 374 -1.10 -23.84 -19.25
N ALA A 375 -0.03 -23.75 -18.45
CA ALA A 375 -0.12 -23.25 -17.09
C ALA A 375 -0.51 -21.76 -17.05
N ALA A 376 0.01 -20.95 -17.97
CA ALA A 376 -0.34 -19.55 -18.10
C ALA A 376 -1.83 -19.34 -18.40
N ARG A 377 -2.41 -20.15 -19.28
CA ARG A 377 -3.84 -20.09 -19.62
C ARG A 377 -4.71 -20.35 -18.40
N VAL A 378 -4.45 -21.42 -17.67
CA VAL A 378 -5.21 -21.76 -16.44
C VAL A 378 -5.16 -20.61 -15.43
N ALA A 379 -3.98 -20.02 -15.21
CA ALA A 379 -3.82 -18.90 -14.29
C ALA A 379 -4.53 -17.63 -14.78
N ALA A 380 -4.49 -17.33 -16.07
CA ALA A 380 -5.19 -16.19 -16.66
C ALA A 380 -6.72 -16.36 -16.57
N GLU A 381 -7.26 -17.57 -16.78
CA GLU A 381 -8.68 -17.88 -16.61
C GLU A 381 -9.11 -17.70 -15.15
N GLU A 382 -8.33 -18.18 -14.19
CA GLU A 382 -8.59 -17.98 -12.76
C GLU A 382 -8.61 -16.48 -12.42
N LEU A 383 -7.62 -15.71 -12.90
CA LEU A 383 -7.56 -14.26 -12.71
C LEU A 383 -8.77 -13.53 -13.32
N CYS A 384 -9.20 -13.94 -14.51
CA CYS A 384 -10.42 -13.42 -15.14
C CYS A 384 -11.66 -13.71 -14.29
N GLY A 385 -11.77 -14.91 -13.70
CA GLY A 385 -12.85 -15.25 -12.79
C GLY A 385 -12.89 -14.37 -11.53
N ILE A 386 -11.73 -14.04 -10.96
CA ILE A 386 -11.63 -13.10 -9.83
C ILE A 386 -12.03 -11.70 -10.28
N ALA A 387 -11.48 -11.22 -11.40
CA ALA A 387 -11.77 -9.89 -11.93
C ALA A 387 -13.26 -9.67 -12.27
N THR A 388 -13.92 -10.68 -12.82
CA THR A 388 -15.36 -10.64 -13.12
C THR A 388 -16.21 -10.59 -11.84
N ARG A 389 -15.82 -11.35 -10.81
CA ARG A 389 -16.54 -11.40 -9.54
C ARG A 389 -16.45 -10.10 -8.76
N TRP A 390 -15.27 -9.48 -8.76
CA TRP A 390 -15.01 -8.28 -7.96
C TRP A 390 -15.32 -6.99 -8.71
N ASP A 391 -15.35 -7.01 -10.01
CA ASP A 391 -15.63 -5.87 -10.92
C ASP A 391 -14.80 -4.59 -10.62
N VAL A 392 -13.52 -4.76 -10.32
CA VAL A 392 -12.60 -3.66 -10.04
C VAL A 392 -11.72 -3.38 -11.26
N ALA A 393 -11.57 -2.12 -11.64
CA ALA A 393 -10.82 -1.70 -12.83
C ALA A 393 -9.39 -2.23 -12.85
N PHE A 394 -8.68 -2.17 -11.73
CA PHE A 394 -7.32 -2.69 -11.59
C PHE A 394 -7.24 -4.19 -11.94
N LEU A 395 -8.16 -5.00 -11.40
CA LEU A 395 -8.19 -6.44 -11.68
C LEU A 395 -8.57 -6.76 -13.12
N ARG A 396 -9.50 -5.98 -13.70
CA ARG A 396 -9.84 -6.10 -15.14
C ARG A 396 -8.63 -5.82 -16.02
N ALA A 397 -7.83 -4.79 -15.68
CA ALA A 397 -6.61 -4.48 -16.43
C ALA A 397 -5.59 -5.62 -16.35
N LEU A 398 -5.36 -6.20 -15.16
CA LEU A 398 -4.49 -7.37 -14.99
C LEU A 398 -4.99 -8.58 -15.79
N ALA A 399 -6.29 -8.90 -15.70
CA ALA A 399 -6.90 -10.03 -16.38
C ALA A 399 -6.81 -9.90 -17.90
N CYS A 400 -7.12 -8.72 -18.45
CA CYS A 400 -7.00 -8.46 -19.90
C CYS A 400 -5.53 -8.54 -20.35
N ARG A 401 -4.57 -8.06 -19.56
CA ARG A 401 -3.14 -8.21 -19.87
C ARG A 401 -2.73 -9.68 -19.88
N ALA A 402 -3.10 -10.44 -18.85
CA ALA A 402 -2.77 -11.86 -18.73
C ALA A 402 -3.36 -12.66 -19.88
N ARG A 403 -4.65 -12.48 -20.21
CA ARG A 403 -5.30 -13.13 -21.32
C ARG A 403 -4.66 -12.74 -22.66
N GLY A 404 -4.40 -11.44 -22.88
CA GLY A 404 -3.73 -10.95 -24.07
C GLY A 404 -2.34 -11.56 -24.27
N ALA A 405 -1.56 -11.69 -23.19
CA ALA A 405 -0.25 -12.33 -23.24
C ALA A 405 -0.33 -13.82 -23.58
N VAL A 406 -1.31 -14.55 -23.03
CA VAL A 406 -1.54 -15.96 -23.37
C VAL A 406 -1.98 -16.12 -24.83
N LEU A 407 -2.94 -15.35 -25.31
CA LEU A 407 -3.40 -15.37 -26.70
C LEU A 407 -2.24 -15.08 -27.68
N LEU A 408 -1.36 -14.17 -27.32
CA LEU A 408 -0.16 -13.88 -28.11
C LEU A 408 0.77 -15.09 -28.15
N ALA A 409 1.04 -15.72 -27.01
CA ALA A 409 1.88 -16.93 -26.96
C ALA A 409 1.26 -18.13 -27.73
N GLU A 410 -0.06 -18.14 -27.92
CA GLU A 410 -0.81 -19.12 -28.74
C GLU A 410 -0.81 -18.77 -30.23
N GLY A 411 -0.23 -17.64 -30.65
CA GLY A 411 -0.22 -17.17 -32.02
C GLY A 411 -1.51 -16.48 -32.46
N ASN A 412 -2.43 -16.15 -31.56
CA ASN A 412 -3.66 -15.44 -31.85
C ASN A 412 -3.53 -13.93 -31.64
N ALA A 413 -2.67 -13.29 -32.43
CA ALA A 413 -2.33 -11.89 -32.32
C ALA A 413 -3.54 -10.94 -32.46
N ASN A 414 -4.54 -11.29 -33.31
CA ASN A 414 -5.74 -10.48 -33.48
C ASN A 414 -6.59 -10.40 -32.20
N ALA A 415 -6.83 -11.53 -31.55
CA ALA A 415 -7.57 -11.56 -30.30
C ALA A 415 -6.75 -10.93 -29.16
N ALA A 416 -5.43 -11.14 -29.15
CA ALA A 416 -4.52 -10.55 -28.17
C ALA A 416 -4.57 -9.01 -28.18
N ILE A 417 -4.58 -8.37 -29.36
CA ILE A 417 -4.65 -6.90 -29.46
C ILE A 417 -5.91 -6.34 -28.82
N ALA A 418 -7.06 -6.98 -28.99
CA ALA A 418 -8.32 -6.53 -28.39
C ALA A 418 -8.24 -6.49 -26.86
N GLU A 419 -7.79 -7.57 -26.24
CA GLU A 419 -7.60 -7.69 -24.79
C GLU A 419 -6.53 -6.70 -24.28
N LEU A 420 -5.41 -6.60 -24.97
CA LEU A 420 -4.31 -5.71 -24.58
C LEU A 420 -4.69 -4.23 -24.68
N ARG A 421 -5.46 -3.82 -25.71
CA ARG A 421 -5.94 -2.44 -25.82
C ARG A 421 -6.93 -2.10 -24.73
N GLN A 422 -7.80 -3.03 -24.34
CA GLN A 422 -8.68 -2.83 -23.18
C GLN A 422 -7.85 -2.66 -21.89
N SER A 423 -6.88 -3.53 -21.66
CA SER A 423 -5.97 -3.40 -20.51
C SER A 423 -5.25 -2.05 -20.51
N TRP A 424 -4.68 -1.64 -21.64
CA TRP A 424 -4.00 -0.37 -21.78
C TRP A 424 -4.89 0.84 -21.48
N GLY A 425 -6.12 0.84 -22.00
CA GLY A 425 -7.11 1.90 -21.72
C GLY A 425 -7.38 2.04 -20.23
N ILE A 426 -7.62 0.93 -19.54
CA ILE A 426 -7.87 0.94 -18.09
C ILE A 426 -6.63 1.44 -17.32
N TRP A 427 -5.40 1.04 -17.69
CA TRP A 427 -4.18 1.54 -17.04
C TRP A 427 -3.97 3.03 -17.26
N CYS A 428 -4.39 3.58 -18.41
CA CYS A 428 -4.36 5.03 -18.64
C CYS A 428 -5.39 5.76 -17.77
N GLU A 429 -6.60 5.21 -17.60
CA GLU A 429 -7.63 5.77 -16.70
C GLU A 429 -7.18 5.75 -15.23
N LEU A 430 -6.42 4.74 -14.82
CA LEU A 430 -5.85 4.61 -13.48
C LEU A 430 -4.55 5.41 -13.28
N ASP A 431 -4.10 6.18 -14.28
CA ASP A 431 -2.83 6.92 -14.27
C ASP A 431 -1.63 6.03 -13.87
N ALA A 432 -1.55 4.83 -14.46
CA ALA A 432 -0.52 3.83 -14.21
C ALA A 432 0.47 3.70 -15.39
N PRO A 433 1.36 4.67 -15.60
CA PRO A 433 2.17 4.78 -16.81
C PRO A 433 3.12 3.61 -17.03
N TYR A 434 3.64 3.02 -15.95
CA TYR A 434 4.51 1.86 -16.05
C TYR A 434 3.74 0.64 -16.57
N GLU A 435 2.60 0.32 -15.97
CA GLU A 435 1.78 -0.82 -16.38
C GLU A 435 1.23 -0.65 -17.80
N ALA A 436 0.78 0.56 -18.14
CA ALA A 436 0.37 0.90 -19.51
C ALA A 436 1.50 0.66 -20.52
N SER A 437 2.76 0.98 -20.17
CA SER A 437 3.91 0.77 -21.04
C SER A 437 4.29 -0.71 -21.18
N ARG A 438 4.13 -1.52 -20.13
CA ARG A 438 4.28 -2.98 -20.22
C ARG A 438 3.29 -3.59 -21.22
N VAL A 439 2.05 -3.13 -21.21
CA VAL A 439 1.03 -3.58 -22.17
C VAL A 439 1.36 -3.13 -23.59
N ARG A 440 1.89 -1.92 -23.79
CA ARG A 440 2.33 -1.45 -25.13
C ARG A 440 3.39 -2.35 -25.76
N ILE A 441 4.29 -2.93 -24.96
CA ILE A 441 5.28 -3.90 -25.48
C ILE A 441 4.57 -5.13 -26.04
N LEU A 442 3.57 -5.66 -25.35
CA LEU A 442 2.80 -6.81 -25.83
C LEU A 442 1.98 -6.46 -27.09
N ILE A 443 1.38 -5.27 -27.14
CA ILE A 443 0.71 -4.77 -28.36
C ILE A 443 1.70 -4.69 -29.52
N ALA A 444 2.91 -4.17 -29.31
CA ALA A 444 3.92 -4.10 -30.34
C ALA A 444 4.36 -5.49 -30.85
N GLN A 445 4.46 -6.48 -29.96
CA GLN A 445 4.72 -7.87 -30.36
C GLN A 445 3.58 -8.43 -31.23
N ALA A 446 2.32 -8.21 -30.82
CA ALA A 446 1.17 -8.64 -31.59
C ALA A 446 1.08 -7.93 -32.96
N CYS A 447 1.34 -6.62 -33.04
CA CYS A 447 1.41 -5.89 -34.31
C CYS A 447 2.47 -6.49 -35.24
N ARG A 448 3.67 -6.85 -34.72
CA ARG A 448 4.72 -7.48 -35.53
C ARG A 448 4.31 -8.85 -36.07
N GLU A 449 3.64 -9.67 -35.29
CA GLU A 449 3.10 -10.95 -35.76
C GLU A 449 2.10 -10.77 -36.92
N LEU A 450 1.34 -9.67 -36.87
CA LEU A 450 0.43 -9.27 -37.93
C LEU A 450 1.11 -8.52 -39.07
N LYS A 451 2.45 -8.38 -39.05
CA LYS A 451 3.27 -7.65 -40.03
C LYS A 451 2.97 -6.14 -40.10
N ASP A 452 2.42 -5.58 -39.02
CA ASP A 452 2.16 -4.15 -38.86
C ASP A 452 3.36 -3.49 -38.12
N GLU A 453 4.46 -3.34 -38.85
CA GLU A 453 5.71 -2.82 -38.32
C GLU A 453 5.61 -1.33 -37.89
N GLU A 454 4.74 -0.56 -38.54
CA GLU A 454 4.56 0.86 -38.23
C GLU A 454 3.93 1.04 -36.85
N ASN A 455 2.81 0.39 -36.57
CA ASN A 455 2.19 0.43 -35.26
C ASN A 455 3.08 -0.20 -34.18
N ALA A 456 3.79 -1.27 -34.48
CA ALA A 456 4.76 -1.87 -33.56
C ALA A 456 5.83 -0.85 -33.12
N ARG A 457 6.39 -0.08 -34.06
CA ARG A 457 7.38 0.98 -33.76
C ARG A 457 6.81 2.10 -32.89
N LEU A 458 5.58 2.55 -33.19
CA LEU A 458 4.91 3.60 -32.42
C LEU A 458 4.69 3.18 -30.97
N GLU A 459 4.19 1.95 -30.74
CA GLU A 459 3.95 1.44 -29.39
C GLU A 459 5.26 1.28 -28.60
N LEU A 460 6.33 0.79 -29.23
CA LEU A 460 7.64 0.68 -28.61
C LEU A 460 8.28 2.03 -28.28
N ALA A 461 8.15 3.00 -29.19
CA ALA A 461 8.67 4.35 -28.94
C ALA A 461 7.99 5.00 -27.75
N ALA A 462 6.66 4.86 -27.64
CA ALA A 462 5.90 5.35 -26.52
C ALA A 462 6.26 4.65 -25.21
N ALA A 463 6.40 3.32 -25.20
CA ALA A 463 6.84 2.57 -24.03
C ALA A 463 8.25 2.99 -23.58
N ARG A 464 9.19 3.11 -24.51
CA ARG A 464 10.56 3.57 -24.24
C ARG A 464 10.60 4.96 -23.60
N GLN A 465 9.85 5.90 -24.16
CA GLN A 465 9.78 7.26 -23.62
C GLN A 465 9.30 7.26 -22.16
N THR A 466 8.29 6.46 -21.85
CA THR A 466 7.79 6.34 -20.48
C THR A 466 8.83 5.71 -19.56
N PHE A 467 9.46 4.61 -19.95
CA PHE A 467 10.51 3.97 -19.14
C PHE A 467 11.71 4.89 -18.91
N GLN A 468 12.09 5.72 -19.90
CA GLN A 468 13.13 6.73 -19.71
C GLN A 468 12.74 7.77 -18.66
N ARG A 469 11.49 8.26 -18.71
CA ARG A 469 10.96 9.22 -17.73
C ARG A 469 10.91 8.64 -16.32
N LEU A 470 10.54 7.36 -16.19
CA LEU A 470 10.42 6.66 -14.90
C LEU A 470 11.77 6.18 -14.34
N GLY A 471 12.83 6.14 -15.15
CA GLY A 471 14.10 5.56 -14.74
C GLY A 471 14.10 4.02 -14.73
N ALA A 472 13.21 3.36 -15.47
CA ALA A 472 13.10 1.90 -15.59
C ALA A 472 14.25 1.32 -16.45
N THR A 473 15.47 1.38 -15.93
CA THR A 473 16.71 1.07 -16.69
C THR A 473 16.74 -0.36 -17.20
N LYS A 474 16.21 -1.32 -16.45
CA LYS A 474 16.18 -2.72 -16.83
C LYS A 474 15.19 -2.99 -17.98
N ASP A 475 14.02 -2.35 -17.93
CA ASP A 475 13.03 -2.46 -19.00
C ASP A 475 13.55 -1.85 -20.29
N LEU A 476 14.29 -0.75 -20.22
CA LEU A 476 15.00 -0.17 -21.38
C LEU A 476 16.03 -1.12 -21.96
N THR A 477 16.81 -1.80 -21.12
CA THR A 477 17.79 -2.80 -21.58
C THR A 477 17.10 -3.99 -22.23
N ARG A 478 16.03 -4.52 -21.59
CA ARG A 478 15.21 -5.63 -22.11
C ARG A 478 14.58 -5.26 -23.46
N LEU A 479 14.03 -4.05 -23.58
CA LEU A 479 13.43 -3.55 -24.81
C LEU A 479 14.45 -3.52 -25.94
N SER A 480 15.66 -3.03 -25.69
CA SER A 480 16.75 -2.99 -26.67
C SER A 480 17.25 -4.39 -27.08
N ALA A 481 17.20 -5.38 -26.18
CA ALA A 481 17.57 -6.76 -26.46
C ALA A 481 16.52 -7.50 -27.31
N ILE A 482 15.23 -7.26 -27.08
CA ILE A 482 14.12 -7.89 -27.82
C ILE A 482 13.99 -7.29 -29.23
N TRP A 483 14.40 -6.03 -29.41
CA TRP A 483 14.25 -5.27 -30.66
C TRP A 483 15.61 -4.68 -31.10
N PRO A 484 16.59 -5.52 -31.43
CA PRO A 484 17.90 -5.05 -31.84
C PRO A 484 17.78 -4.25 -33.14
N GLY A 485 18.41 -3.07 -33.15
CA GLY A 485 18.47 -2.19 -34.35
C GLY A 485 17.40 -1.10 -34.43
N GLN A 486 16.27 -1.21 -33.71
CA GLN A 486 15.24 -0.14 -33.73
C GLN A 486 15.58 1.06 -32.84
N PHE A 487 16.43 0.87 -31.85
CA PHE A 487 16.82 1.89 -30.87
C PHE A 487 18.31 2.22 -30.89
N GLN A 488 19.05 1.68 -31.84
CA GLN A 488 20.41 2.12 -32.03
C GLN A 488 20.37 3.52 -32.62
N SER A 489 20.89 4.49 -31.90
CA SER A 489 21.34 5.73 -32.56
C SER A 489 22.29 5.30 -33.67
N PRO A 490 22.13 5.76 -34.92
CA PRO A 490 23.01 5.38 -35.98
C PRO A 490 24.42 5.90 -35.67
N GLY A 491 25.29 5.01 -35.21
CA GLY A 491 26.66 5.36 -34.87
C GLY A 491 26.79 6.24 -33.60
N PRO A 492 27.86 7.00 -33.46
CA PRO A 492 28.24 7.78 -32.30
C PRO A 492 27.40 9.06 -32.07
N LEU A 493 26.25 9.19 -32.74
CA LEU A 493 25.39 10.39 -32.65
C LEU A 493 24.50 10.38 -31.42
N THR A 494 24.36 11.53 -30.76
CA THR A 494 23.36 11.76 -29.72
C THR A 494 21.98 11.91 -30.34
N GLU A 495 20.90 11.71 -29.54
CA GLU A 495 19.50 11.92 -29.98
C GLU A 495 19.28 13.31 -30.60
N ARG A 496 19.93 14.32 -30.06
CA ARG A 496 19.83 15.69 -30.58
C ARG A 496 20.51 15.84 -31.93
N GLU A 497 21.66 15.19 -32.13
CA GLU A 497 22.35 15.14 -33.40
C GLU A 497 21.56 14.36 -34.47
N VAL A 498 20.87 13.27 -34.06
CA VAL A 498 19.94 12.53 -34.96
C VAL A 498 18.76 13.41 -35.37
N GLN A 499 18.17 14.15 -34.44
CA GLN A 499 17.08 15.10 -34.77
C GLN A 499 17.52 16.16 -35.76
N VAL A 500 18.72 16.73 -35.58
CA VAL A 500 19.31 17.69 -36.52
C VAL A 500 19.57 17.03 -37.85
N LEU A 501 20.13 15.83 -37.87
CA LEU A 501 20.44 15.08 -39.08
C LEU A 501 19.21 14.75 -39.93
N ARG A 502 18.10 14.35 -39.31
CA ARG A 502 16.79 14.14 -39.95
C ARG A 502 16.27 15.40 -40.65
N LEU A 503 16.39 16.53 -39.98
CA LEU A 503 15.92 17.81 -40.52
C LEU A 503 16.84 18.32 -41.65
N VAL A 504 18.12 17.96 -41.61
CA VAL A 504 19.06 18.18 -42.72
C VAL A 504 18.68 17.34 -43.92
N ALA A 505 18.39 16.07 -43.72
CA ALA A 505 17.97 15.15 -44.79
C ALA A 505 16.64 15.58 -45.43
N SER A 506 15.72 16.18 -44.65
CA SER A 506 14.51 16.79 -45.21
C SER A 506 14.74 18.15 -45.89
N GLY A 507 15.99 18.55 -46.13
CA GLY A 507 16.37 19.74 -46.91
C GLY A 507 16.26 21.07 -46.14
N MET A 508 16.03 21.08 -44.83
CA MET A 508 15.85 22.31 -44.05
C MET A 508 17.15 23.07 -43.83
N THR A 509 17.11 24.40 -43.91
CA THR A 509 18.27 25.27 -43.58
C THR A 509 18.55 25.32 -42.07
N ASN A 510 19.75 25.73 -41.65
CA ASN A 510 20.09 25.87 -40.23
C ASN A 510 19.11 26.80 -39.50
N ARG A 511 18.68 27.87 -40.15
CA ARG A 511 17.68 28.80 -39.59
C ARG A 511 16.31 28.15 -39.39
N ALA A 512 15.87 27.33 -40.35
CA ALA A 512 14.61 26.60 -40.24
C ALA A 512 14.69 25.50 -39.14
N ILE A 513 15.82 24.79 -39.06
CA ILE A 513 16.07 23.80 -37.99
C ILE A 513 16.11 24.47 -36.62
N ALA A 514 16.78 25.61 -36.50
CA ALA A 514 16.84 26.41 -35.28
C ALA A 514 15.45 26.81 -34.78
N GLY A 515 14.59 27.29 -35.68
CA GLY A 515 13.20 27.63 -35.36
C GLY A 515 12.39 26.43 -34.92
N LYS A 516 12.51 25.29 -35.64
CA LYS A 516 11.76 24.05 -35.35
C LYS A 516 12.19 23.40 -34.02
N LEU A 517 13.48 23.45 -33.71
CA LEU A 517 14.04 22.85 -32.50
C LEU A 517 14.14 23.82 -31.31
N LYS A 518 13.73 25.08 -31.48
CA LYS A 518 13.80 26.17 -30.48
C LYS A 518 15.21 26.38 -29.90
N ILE A 519 16.23 26.38 -30.78
CA ILE A 519 17.65 26.60 -30.43
C ILE A 519 18.24 27.69 -31.35
N SER A 520 19.45 28.15 -31.06
CA SER A 520 20.14 29.12 -31.94
C SER A 520 20.70 28.46 -33.21
N GLU A 521 20.81 29.23 -34.30
CA GLU A 521 21.48 28.76 -35.54
C GLU A 521 22.91 28.33 -35.26
N LYS A 522 23.61 28.99 -34.34
CA LYS A 522 24.96 28.65 -33.90
C LYS A 522 24.99 27.25 -33.22
N THR A 523 23.93 26.93 -32.44
CA THR A 523 23.79 25.61 -31.83
C THR A 523 23.57 24.52 -32.89
N VAL A 524 22.74 24.80 -33.91
CA VAL A 524 22.55 23.86 -35.05
C VAL A 524 23.85 23.63 -35.79
N ALA A 525 24.62 24.70 -36.09
CA ALA A 525 25.91 24.60 -36.73
C ALA A 525 26.90 23.74 -35.92
N ARG A 526 26.91 23.90 -34.59
CA ARG A 526 27.73 23.07 -33.70
C ARG A 526 27.33 21.59 -33.74
N HIS A 527 26.04 21.29 -33.72
CA HIS A 527 25.54 19.92 -33.85
C HIS A 527 25.97 19.31 -35.21
N LEU A 528 25.88 20.07 -36.31
CA LEU A 528 26.33 19.62 -37.62
C LEU A 528 27.83 19.34 -37.67
N SER A 529 28.63 20.23 -37.07
CA SER A 529 30.09 20.01 -36.97
C SER A 529 30.39 18.72 -36.20
N ASN A 530 29.72 18.49 -35.09
CA ASN A 530 29.86 17.26 -34.30
C ASN A 530 29.43 16.02 -35.11
N ILE A 531 28.32 16.08 -35.85
CA ILE A 531 27.84 15.01 -36.73
C ILE A 531 28.89 14.67 -37.78
N PHE A 532 29.42 15.70 -38.45
CA PHE A 532 30.45 15.50 -39.48
C PHE A 532 31.70 14.83 -38.91
N THR A 533 32.16 15.31 -37.75
CA THR A 533 33.32 14.71 -37.08
C THR A 533 33.07 13.27 -36.64
N LYS A 534 31.89 13.00 -36.06
CA LYS A 534 31.55 11.68 -35.52
C LYS A 534 31.29 10.62 -36.59
N LEU A 535 30.82 11.02 -37.78
CA LEU A 535 30.48 10.14 -38.89
C LEU A 535 31.53 10.18 -40.01
N ASP A 536 32.60 10.94 -39.83
CA ASP A 536 33.63 11.19 -40.84
C ASP A 536 33.06 11.66 -42.20
N LEU A 537 32.15 12.65 -42.13
CA LEU A 537 31.47 13.18 -43.31
C LEU A 537 32.01 14.55 -43.68
N GLY A 538 32.31 14.75 -44.94
CA GLY A 538 32.89 16.01 -45.44
C GLY A 538 31.88 17.09 -45.84
N SER A 539 30.57 16.79 -45.88
CA SER A 539 29.58 17.76 -46.37
C SER A 539 28.17 17.51 -45.84
N ARG A 540 27.34 18.58 -45.96
CA ARG A 540 25.90 18.50 -45.63
C ARG A 540 25.15 17.50 -46.51
N THR A 541 25.53 17.40 -47.79
CA THR A 541 24.95 16.45 -48.73
C THR A 541 25.31 15.01 -48.36
N ALA A 542 26.56 14.76 -47.93
CA ALA A 542 26.96 13.47 -47.40
C ALA A 542 26.20 13.09 -46.14
N ALA A 543 25.92 14.05 -45.26
CA ALA A 543 25.10 13.81 -44.06
C ALA A 543 23.65 13.49 -44.43
N ALA A 544 23.06 14.15 -45.41
CA ALA A 544 21.74 13.82 -45.92
C ALA A 544 21.69 12.40 -46.54
N ALA A 545 22.65 12.03 -47.36
CA ALA A 545 22.76 10.69 -47.92
C ALA A 545 22.91 9.62 -46.82
N TYR A 546 23.79 9.84 -45.85
CA TYR A 546 23.94 8.96 -44.70
C TYR A 546 22.60 8.74 -43.96
N ALA A 547 21.80 9.78 -43.79
CA ALA A 547 20.50 9.67 -43.13
C ALA A 547 19.50 8.79 -43.91
N PHE A 548 19.53 8.85 -45.24
CA PHE A 548 18.71 7.96 -46.10
C PHE A 548 19.22 6.52 -46.09
N ASP A 549 20.52 6.29 -46.21
CA ASP A 549 21.12 4.96 -46.22
C ASP A 549 20.91 4.19 -44.93
N HIS A 550 20.76 4.92 -43.81
CA HIS A 550 20.52 4.36 -42.48
C HIS A 550 19.09 4.47 -42.01
N ASN A 551 18.11 4.72 -42.91
CA ASN A 551 16.68 4.82 -42.60
C ASN A 551 16.37 5.77 -41.44
N LEU A 552 17.01 6.92 -41.39
CA LEU A 552 16.79 7.95 -40.37
C LEU A 552 15.71 8.97 -40.75
N VAL A 553 15.25 8.94 -42.00
CA VAL A 553 14.24 9.88 -42.55
C VAL A 553 12.95 9.16 -42.81
#